data_6b96ec4b4eeeedd2a613661545012698
#
_entry.id   6b96ec4b4eeeedd2a613661545012698
#
_cell.length_a   1.000
_cell.length_b   1.000
_cell.length_c   1.000
_cell.angle_alpha   90.00
_cell.angle_beta   90.00
_cell.angle_gamma   90.00
#
_symmetry.space_group_name_H-M   'P 1'
#
loop_
_entity.id
_entity.type
_entity.pdbx_description
1 polymer ?
#
loop_
_entity_poly.entity_id
_entity_poly.type
_entity_poly.pdbx_seq_one_letter_code
_entity_poly.pdbx_strand_id
1 'polypeptide(L)'
;MVPNPCPCGRLGDGTGACACSGADVTRYAKKMSGPLADRIDMHVTVGRVALADLSAVSNEESSSEIRRRVSQARTLQTLRYERVAGVGCNAHAAGRWIDAHGGVTSEARALLQRAADGLALSARGYHRVLKVARTIADLDESGSVSAAHVAEALRYRQPTSE
;
A
#
# COMPACT_ATOMS: atom_id res chain seq x y z
N MET A 1 -10.36 2.07 -6.85
CA MET A 1 -11.56 1.23 -6.62
C MET A 1 -11.75 1.16 -5.11
N VAL A 2 -12.92 1.50 -4.59
CA VAL A 2 -13.25 1.44 -3.15
C VAL A 2 -14.33 0.35 -2.99
N PRO A 3 -13.95 -0.91 -2.70
CA PRO A 3 -14.93 -1.95 -2.42
C PRO A 3 -15.48 -1.78 -1.01
N ASN A 4 -16.78 -1.96 -0.85
CA ASN A 4 -17.37 -2.09 0.46
C ASN A 4 -16.95 -3.42 1.12
N PRO A 5 -16.95 -3.53 2.47
CA PRO A 5 -16.58 -4.77 3.15
C PRO A 5 -17.63 -5.89 3.00
N CYS A 6 -18.87 -5.53 2.66
CA CYS A 6 -19.97 -6.47 2.44
C CYS A 6 -21.05 -5.86 1.50
N PRO A 7 -22.06 -6.62 1.06
CA PRO A 7 -23.12 -6.09 0.18
C PRO A 7 -23.86 -4.86 0.71
N CYS A 8 -24.11 -4.77 2.03
CA CYS A 8 -24.77 -3.61 2.62
C CYS A 8 -23.80 -2.46 3.01
N GLY A 9 -22.49 -2.68 2.94
CA GLY A 9 -21.46 -1.68 3.24
C GLY A 9 -21.18 -1.43 4.72
N ARG A 10 -21.85 -2.14 5.66
CA ARG A 10 -21.84 -1.84 7.10
C ARG A 10 -21.03 -2.81 7.95
N LEU A 11 -20.38 -3.79 7.34
CA LEU A 11 -19.54 -4.74 8.09
C LEU A 11 -18.34 -3.99 8.67
N GLY A 12 -18.16 -4.08 10.00
CA GLY A 12 -17.05 -3.42 10.69
C GLY A 12 -17.19 -1.91 10.89
N ASP A 13 -18.38 -1.31 10.66
CA ASP A 13 -18.63 0.14 10.84
C ASP A 13 -18.83 0.55 12.32
N GLY A 14 -18.73 -0.39 13.25
CA GLY A 14 -18.92 -0.17 14.69
C GLY A 14 -20.37 0.02 15.13
N THR A 15 -21.34 0.07 14.21
CA THR A 15 -22.76 0.29 14.56
C THR A 15 -23.51 -1.00 14.83
N GLY A 16 -22.97 -2.15 14.45
CA GLY A 16 -23.65 -3.44 14.51
C GLY A 16 -24.82 -3.58 13.54
N ALA A 17 -25.02 -2.61 12.65
CA ALA A 17 -26.16 -2.55 11.73
C ALA A 17 -25.98 -3.37 10.43
N CYS A 18 -24.94 -4.20 10.36
CA CYS A 18 -24.75 -5.10 9.22
C CYS A 18 -25.78 -6.24 9.29
N ALA A 19 -26.65 -6.33 8.26
CA ALA A 19 -27.66 -7.39 8.13
C ALA A 19 -27.21 -8.54 7.19
N CYS A 20 -25.95 -8.57 6.74
CA CYS A 20 -25.44 -9.60 5.86
C CYS A 20 -25.15 -10.88 6.62
N SER A 21 -25.56 -12.03 6.05
CA SER A 21 -25.13 -13.33 6.57
C SER A 21 -23.64 -13.56 6.29
N GLY A 22 -22.98 -14.42 7.06
CA GLY A 22 -21.58 -14.82 6.82
C GLY A 22 -21.37 -15.38 5.40
N ALA A 23 -22.37 -16.08 4.87
CA ALA A 23 -22.37 -16.59 3.49
C ALA A 23 -22.37 -15.46 2.46
N ASP A 24 -23.15 -14.39 2.69
CA ASP A 24 -23.19 -13.22 1.79
C ASP A 24 -21.88 -12.47 1.80
N VAL A 25 -21.28 -12.26 2.98
CA VAL A 25 -19.96 -11.62 3.13
C VAL A 25 -18.91 -12.44 2.38
N THR A 26 -18.86 -13.74 2.58
CA THR A 26 -17.92 -14.64 1.90
C THR A 26 -18.09 -14.61 0.38
N ARG A 27 -19.34 -14.66 -0.10
CA ARG A 27 -19.66 -14.58 -1.53
C ARG A 27 -19.25 -13.24 -2.13
N TYR A 28 -19.45 -12.17 -1.39
CA TYR A 28 -19.07 -10.83 -1.81
C TYR A 28 -17.54 -10.66 -1.87
N ALA A 29 -16.82 -11.11 -0.85
CA ALA A 29 -15.36 -11.09 -0.80
C ALA A 29 -14.72 -11.91 -1.93
N LYS A 30 -15.32 -13.05 -2.32
CA LYS A 30 -14.87 -13.87 -3.45
C LYS A 30 -14.94 -13.15 -4.80
N LYS A 31 -15.73 -12.07 -4.95
CA LYS A 31 -15.73 -11.23 -6.17
C LYS A 31 -14.40 -10.51 -6.36
N MET A 32 -13.69 -10.23 -5.27
CA MET A 32 -12.29 -9.80 -5.30
C MET A 32 -11.42 -11.05 -5.43
N SER A 33 -11.33 -11.61 -6.64
CA SER A 33 -10.53 -12.81 -6.89
C SER A 33 -9.05 -12.60 -6.52
N GLY A 34 -8.37 -13.67 -6.11
CA GLY A 34 -6.93 -13.63 -5.82
C GLY A 34 -6.10 -12.97 -6.92
N PRO A 35 -6.31 -13.28 -8.22
CA PRO A 35 -5.62 -12.62 -9.32
C PRO A 35 -5.89 -11.11 -9.43
N LEU A 36 -7.07 -10.64 -9.03
CA LEU A 36 -7.37 -9.20 -9.00
C LEU A 36 -6.71 -8.53 -7.79
N ALA A 37 -6.85 -9.10 -6.60
CA ALA A 37 -6.20 -8.61 -5.38
C ALA A 37 -4.67 -8.55 -5.56
N ASP A 38 -4.08 -9.54 -6.23
CA ASP A 38 -2.65 -9.56 -6.53
C ASP A 38 -2.19 -8.45 -7.51
N ARG A 39 -3.12 -7.84 -8.25
CA ARG A 39 -2.85 -6.69 -9.12
C ARG A 39 -2.99 -5.33 -8.43
N ILE A 40 -3.55 -5.29 -7.24
CA ILE A 40 -3.67 -4.07 -6.43
C ILE A 40 -2.39 -3.90 -5.62
N ASP A 41 -1.77 -2.72 -5.67
CA ASP A 41 -0.50 -2.47 -5.00
C ASP A 41 -0.68 -2.25 -3.50
N MET A 42 -1.77 -1.59 -3.09
CA MET A 42 -2.03 -1.21 -1.70
C MET A 42 -3.50 -1.43 -1.35
N HIS A 43 -3.75 -1.99 -0.18
CA HIS A 43 -5.07 -2.09 0.44
C HIS A 43 -5.09 -1.19 1.68
N VAL A 44 -6.04 -0.26 1.72
CA VAL A 44 -6.23 0.66 2.85
C VAL A 44 -7.66 0.51 3.34
N THR A 45 -7.81 0.20 4.63
CA THR A 45 -9.12 0.19 5.27
C THR A 45 -9.45 1.60 5.78
N VAL A 46 -10.57 2.15 5.34
CA VAL A 46 -11.06 3.45 5.79
C VAL A 46 -12.27 3.22 6.68
N GLY A 47 -12.14 3.57 7.94
CA GLY A 47 -13.22 3.52 8.91
C GLY A 47 -14.27 4.62 8.70
N ARG A 48 -15.39 4.48 9.39
CA ARG A 48 -16.42 5.51 9.43
C ARG A 48 -15.95 6.69 10.29
N VAL A 49 -16.16 7.90 9.81
CA VAL A 49 -15.91 9.13 10.58
C VAL A 49 -17.12 9.42 11.45
N ALA A 50 -16.94 9.69 12.74
CA ALA A 50 -18.03 10.12 13.60
C ALA A 50 -18.50 11.54 13.24
N LEU A 51 -19.82 11.79 13.36
CA LEU A 51 -20.37 13.11 13.02
C LEU A 51 -19.75 14.24 13.84
N ALA A 52 -19.37 13.96 15.10
CA ALA A 52 -18.67 14.91 15.96
C ALA A 52 -17.32 15.35 15.38
N ASP A 53 -16.58 14.42 14.75
CA ASP A 53 -15.27 14.70 14.17
C ASP A 53 -15.36 15.55 12.90
N LEU A 54 -16.51 15.51 12.20
CA LEU A 54 -16.75 16.35 11.02
C LEU A 54 -16.92 17.83 11.37
N SER A 55 -17.32 18.13 12.62
CA SER A 55 -17.52 19.49 13.13
C SER A 55 -16.31 20.02 13.89
N ALA A 56 -15.33 19.17 14.18
CA ALA A 56 -14.12 19.56 14.89
C ALA A 56 -13.19 20.38 13.99
N VAL A 57 -12.47 21.32 14.61
CA VAL A 57 -11.37 22.00 13.89
C VAL A 57 -10.31 20.95 13.56
N SER A 58 -10.10 20.72 12.29
CA SER A 58 -9.11 19.74 11.84
C SER A 58 -7.70 20.23 12.14
N ASN A 59 -6.94 19.43 12.91
CA ASN A 59 -5.50 19.58 13.08
C ASN A 59 -4.73 18.72 12.04
N GLU A 60 -5.41 18.30 10.98
CA GLU A 60 -4.85 17.45 9.95
C GLU A 60 -3.84 18.20 9.08
N GLU A 61 -2.91 17.46 8.52
CA GLU A 61 -1.91 17.99 7.59
C GLU A 61 -2.58 18.63 6.38
N SER A 62 -2.15 19.82 6.01
CA SER A 62 -2.74 20.55 4.87
C SER A 62 -2.40 19.90 3.51
N SER A 63 -3.29 20.08 2.54
CA SER A 63 -3.05 19.62 1.16
C SER A 63 -1.77 20.22 0.54
N SER A 64 -1.34 21.40 0.99
CA SER A 64 -0.11 22.05 0.54
C SER A 64 1.14 21.31 1.06
N GLU A 65 1.13 20.89 2.30
CA GLU A 65 2.21 20.10 2.91
C GLU A 65 2.34 18.72 2.26
N ILE A 66 1.20 18.03 2.07
CA ILE A 66 1.16 16.75 1.36
C ILE A 66 1.71 16.91 -0.07
N ARG A 67 1.27 17.96 -0.78
CA ARG A 67 1.74 18.23 -2.15
C ARG A 67 3.24 18.47 -2.19
N ARG A 68 3.80 19.23 -1.24
CA ARG A 68 5.24 19.47 -1.17
C ARG A 68 6.01 18.16 -1.02
N ARG A 69 5.63 17.29 -0.07
CA ARG A 69 6.26 15.99 0.17
C ARG A 69 6.18 15.06 -1.04
N VAL A 70 5.00 15.00 -1.67
CA VAL A 70 4.81 14.21 -2.91
C VAL A 70 5.68 14.75 -4.05
N SER A 71 5.78 16.07 -4.21
CA SER A 71 6.61 16.69 -5.27
C SER A 71 8.08 16.39 -5.07
N GLN A 72 8.57 16.42 -3.83
CA GLN A 72 9.95 16.06 -3.49
C GLN A 72 10.23 14.58 -3.85
N ALA A 73 9.37 13.66 -3.42
CA ALA A 73 9.49 12.24 -3.77
C ALA A 73 9.49 12.01 -5.29
N ARG A 74 8.64 12.73 -6.03
CA ARG A 74 8.58 12.65 -7.50
C ARG A 74 9.87 13.16 -8.17
N THR A 75 10.47 14.20 -7.62
CA THR A 75 11.77 14.71 -8.10
C THR A 75 12.86 13.65 -7.92
N LEU A 76 12.93 13.01 -6.75
CA LEU A 76 13.87 11.91 -6.50
C LEU A 76 13.69 10.74 -7.48
N GLN A 77 12.44 10.38 -7.78
CA GLN A 77 12.14 9.34 -8.76
C GLN A 77 12.56 9.74 -10.18
N THR A 78 12.29 10.97 -10.59
CA THR A 78 12.70 11.48 -11.91
C THR A 78 14.22 11.40 -12.07
N LEU A 79 14.99 11.85 -11.08
CA LEU A 79 16.45 11.78 -11.10
C LEU A 79 16.94 10.31 -11.13
N ARG A 80 16.33 9.44 -10.33
CA ARG A 80 16.68 8.00 -10.28
C ARG A 80 16.53 7.32 -11.64
N TYR A 81 15.50 7.67 -12.38
CA TYR A 81 15.15 7.02 -13.64
C TYR A 81 15.56 7.81 -14.89
N GLU A 82 16.30 8.90 -14.75
CA GLU A 82 16.71 9.76 -15.85
C GLU A 82 17.31 9.00 -17.05
N ARG A 83 18.06 7.91 -16.74
CA ARG A 83 18.72 7.08 -17.76
C ARG A 83 17.98 5.76 -18.04
N VAL A 84 16.75 5.61 -17.58
CA VAL A 84 15.95 4.38 -17.76
C VAL A 84 14.79 4.67 -18.70
N ALA A 85 14.92 4.26 -19.94
CA ALA A 85 13.92 4.54 -20.98
C ALA A 85 12.52 4.06 -20.58
N GLY A 86 11.52 4.93 -20.72
CA GLY A 86 10.11 4.62 -20.45
C GLY A 86 9.73 4.55 -18.97
N VAL A 87 10.64 4.87 -18.03
CA VAL A 87 10.37 4.82 -16.59
C VAL A 87 10.42 6.23 -16.02
N GLY A 88 9.27 6.73 -15.57
CA GLY A 88 9.16 8.04 -14.91
C GLY A 88 8.90 7.98 -13.40
N CYS A 89 8.67 6.77 -12.84
CA CYS A 89 8.43 6.59 -11.41
C CYS A 89 8.58 5.13 -10.99
N ASN A 90 8.58 4.88 -9.67
CA ASN A 90 8.73 3.53 -9.11
C ASN A 90 7.67 2.55 -9.63
N ALA A 91 6.44 2.99 -9.87
CA ALA A 91 5.36 2.14 -10.38
C ALA A 91 5.68 1.55 -11.77
N HIS A 92 6.36 2.33 -12.63
CA HIS A 92 6.72 1.92 -14.00
C HIS A 92 7.98 1.05 -14.03
N ALA A 93 8.83 1.14 -13.01
CA ALA A 93 10.08 0.38 -12.96
C ALA A 93 9.82 -1.13 -12.86
N ALA A 94 10.67 -1.94 -13.49
CA ALA A 94 10.67 -3.38 -13.26
C ALA A 94 11.09 -3.65 -11.80
N GLY A 95 10.38 -4.57 -11.12
CA GLY A 95 10.68 -4.89 -9.72
C GLY A 95 12.12 -5.36 -9.51
N ARG A 96 12.65 -6.18 -10.42
CA ARG A 96 14.06 -6.61 -10.42
C ARG A 96 15.05 -5.44 -10.55
N TRP A 97 14.67 -4.37 -11.24
CA TRP A 97 15.51 -3.18 -11.35
C TRP A 97 15.60 -2.46 -9.99
N ILE A 98 14.47 -2.29 -9.31
CA ILE A 98 14.43 -1.69 -7.97
C ILE A 98 15.23 -2.55 -6.97
N ASP A 99 15.10 -3.87 -7.05
CA ASP A 99 15.85 -4.79 -6.20
C ASP A 99 17.38 -4.64 -6.36
N ALA A 100 17.83 -4.44 -7.59
CA ALA A 100 19.25 -4.29 -7.90
C ALA A 100 19.79 -2.87 -7.70
N HIS A 101 18.98 -1.83 -7.96
CA HIS A 101 19.44 -0.44 -8.06
C HIS A 101 18.69 0.53 -7.14
N GLY A 102 17.63 0.08 -6.47
CA GLY A 102 16.77 0.91 -5.61
C GLY A 102 17.33 1.16 -4.21
N GLY A 103 18.59 0.78 -3.91
CA GLY A 103 19.20 0.99 -2.61
C GLY A 103 18.61 0.12 -1.50
N VAL A 104 18.16 -1.09 -1.81
CA VAL A 104 17.55 -2.02 -0.84
C VAL A 104 18.63 -2.60 0.06
N THR A 105 18.53 -2.36 1.39
CA THR A 105 19.51 -2.88 2.36
C THR A 105 19.39 -4.41 2.51
N SER A 106 20.42 -5.05 3.03
CA SER A 106 20.44 -6.49 3.33
C SER A 106 19.33 -6.89 4.31
N GLU A 107 19.12 -6.07 5.34
CA GLU A 107 18.09 -6.28 6.36
C GLU A 107 16.68 -6.16 5.77
N ALA A 108 16.47 -5.16 4.90
CA ALA A 108 15.19 -4.97 4.18
C ALA A 108 14.88 -6.17 3.28
N ARG A 109 15.89 -6.65 2.56
CA ARG A 109 15.78 -7.83 1.70
C ARG A 109 15.45 -9.09 2.49
N ALA A 110 16.18 -9.32 3.60
CA ALA A 110 15.95 -10.46 4.48
C ALA A 110 14.56 -10.43 5.12
N LEU A 111 14.05 -9.25 5.52
CA LEU A 111 12.69 -9.10 6.03
C LEU A 111 11.66 -9.42 4.95
N LEU A 112 11.83 -8.85 3.76
CA LEU A 112 10.89 -9.07 2.65
C LEU A 112 10.86 -10.55 2.23
N GLN A 113 12.01 -11.24 2.21
CA GLN A 113 12.07 -12.67 1.90
C GLN A 113 11.28 -13.49 2.93
N ARG A 114 11.54 -13.29 4.23
CA ARG A 114 10.78 -13.98 5.28
C ARG A 114 9.27 -13.72 5.21
N ALA A 115 8.89 -12.47 4.94
CA ALA A 115 7.48 -12.11 4.78
C ALA A 115 6.86 -12.76 3.54
N ALA A 116 7.62 -12.84 2.44
CA ALA A 116 7.15 -13.50 1.21
C ALA A 116 6.87 -14.98 1.45
N ASP A 117 7.75 -15.68 2.17
CA ASP A 117 7.56 -17.09 2.53
C ASP A 117 6.36 -17.25 3.49
N GLY A 118 6.27 -16.43 4.55
CA GLY A 118 5.20 -16.52 5.56
C GLY A 118 3.80 -16.14 5.03
N LEU A 119 3.72 -15.22 4.08
CA LEU A 119 2.47 -14.75 3.46
C LEU A 119 2.17 -15.42 2.11
N ALA A 120 2.99 -16.37 1.69
CA ALA A 120 2.91 -17.03 0.38
C ALA A 120 2.78 -16.02 -0.78
N LEU A 121 3.58 -14.95 -0.75
CA LEU A 121 3.52 -13.93 -1.79
C LEU A 121 3.96 -14.50 -3.14
N SER A 122 3.23 -14.18 -4.19
CA SER A 122 3.70 -14.40 -5.54
C SER A 122 4.94 -13.53 -5.86
N ALA A 123 5.71 -13.89 -6.87
CA ALA A 123 6.81 -13.03 -7.35
C ALA A 123 6.33 -11.61 -7.72
N ARG A 124 5.10 -11.50 -8.21
CA ARG A 124 4.46 -10.21 -8.47
C ARG A 124 4.19 -9.46 -7.18
N GLY A 125 3.64 -10.13 -6.17
CA GLY A 125 3.39 -9.58 -4.83
C GLY A 125 4.68 -9.06 -4.20
N TYR A 126 5.76 -9.85 -4.23
CA TYR A 126 7.10 -9.46 -3.77
C TYR A 126 7.56 -8.13 -4.41
N HIS A 127 7.52 -8.04 -5.74
CA HIS A 127 7.96 -6.83 -6.44
C HIS A 127 7.05 -5.62 -6.19
N ARG A 128 5.77 -5.83 -5.91
CA ARG A 128 4.86 -4.74 -5.53
C ARG A 128 5.19 -4.16 -4.16
N VAL A 129 5.39 -5.02 -3.17
CA VAL A 129 5.87 -4.58 -1.85
C VAL A 129 7.15 -3.77 -1.98
N LEU A 130 8.09 -4.23 -2.79
CA LEU A 130 9.36 -3.54 -3.01
C LEU A 130 9.19 -2.15 -3.65
N LYS A 131 8.26 -1.99 -4.61
CA LYS A 131 7.92 -0.70 -5.22
C LYS A 131 7.30 0.26 -4.21
N VAL A 132 6.39 -0.24 -3.37
CA VAL A 132 5.77 0.55 -2.31
C VAL A 132 6.82 0.96 -1.28
N ALA A 133 7.66 0.03 -0.81
CA ALA A 133 8.74 0.32 0.14
C ALA A 133 9.74 1.37 -0.41
N ARG A 134 10.08 1.32 -1.71
CA ARG A 134 10.90 2.36 -2.33
C ARG A 134 10.19 3.71 -2.37
N THR A 135 8.88 3.71 -2.57
CA THR A 135 8.10 4.96 -2.59
C THR A 135 7.98 5.57 -1.20
N ILE A 136 7.81 4.75 -0.16
CA ILE A 136 7.84 5.19 1.24
C ILE A 136 9.20 5.82 1.55
N ALA A 137 10.29 5.15 1.20
CA ALA A 137 11.63 5.69 1.39
C ALA A 137 11.88 7.00 0.62
N ASP A 138 11.26 7.19 -0.55
CA ASP A 138 11.32 8.47 -1.28
C ASP A 138 10.54 9.57 -0.55
N LEU A 139 9.40 9.25 0.06
CA LEU A 139 8.61 10.18 0.88
C LEU A 139 9.35 10.58 2.16
N ASP A 140 10.17 9.68 2.70
CA ASP A 140 11.06 9.92 3.85
C ASP A 140 12.41 10.54 3.45
N GLU A 141 12.57 10.94 2.18
CA GLU A 141 13.80 11.48 1.61
C GLU A 141 15.03 10.57 1.85
N SER A 142 14.80 9.28 2.06
CA SER A 142 15.86 8.29 2.31
C SER A 142 16.49 7.79 1.01
N GLY A 143 17.82 7.78 0.96
CA GLY A 143 18.57 7.22 -0.17
C GLY A 143 18.44 5.70 -0.29
N SER A 144 18.11 5.01 0.82
CA SER A 144 18.03 3.55 0.88
C SER A 144 16.65 3.06 1.38
N VAL A 145 16.29 1.85 0.97
CA VAL A 145 15.11 1.14 1.47
C VAL A 145 15.52 0.31 2.68
N SER A 146 15.10 0.73 3.86
CA SER A 146 15.35 0.04 5.13
C SER A 146 14.30 -1.02 5.43
N ALA A 147 14.55 -1.83 6.47
CA ALA A 147 13.56 -2.80 6.98
C ALA A 147 12.26 -2.12 7.45
N ALA A 148 12.32 -0.89 7.98
CA ALA A 148 11.13 -0.14 8.39
C ALA A 148 10.22 0.17 7.19
N HIS A 149 10.78 0.63 6.06
CA HIS A 149 10.00 0.91 4.84
C HIS A 149 9.34 -0.36 4.28
N VAL A 150 10.04 -1.52 4.37
CA VAL A 150 9.46 -2.81 3.97
C VAL A 150 8.35 -3.24 4.92
N ALA A 151 8.54 -3.09 6.23
CA ALA A 151 7.52 -3.42 7.23
C ALA A 151 6.24 -2.60 7.02
N GLU A 152 6.38 -1.30 6.74
CA GLU A 152 5.24 -0.43 6.41
C GLU A 152 4.57 -0.88 5.11
N ALA A 153 5.32 -1.13 4.04
CA ALA A 153 4.79 -1.57 2.76
C ALA A 153 3.99 -2.89 2.87
N LEU A 154 4.43 -3.80 3.74
CA LEU A 154 3.74 -5.06 4.01
C LEU A 154 2.37 -4.85 4.69
N ARG A 155 2.21 -3.81 5.52
CA ARG A 155 0.91 -3.48 6.14
C ARG A 155 -0.16 -3.14 5.11
N TYR A 156 0.21 -2.53 4.00
CA TYR A 156 -0.71 -2.25 2.88
C TYR A 156 -1.00 -3.46 1.99
N ARG A 157 -0.29 -4.59 2.20
CA ARG A 157 -0.48 -5.79 1.39
C ARG A 157 -1.48 -6.77 1.99
N GLN A 158 -1.66 -6.75 3.29
CA GLN A 158 -2.61 -7.64 3.95
C GLN A 158 -4.02 -7.04 3.84
N PRO A 159 -5.00 -7.75 3.24
CA PRO A 159 -6.38 -7.46 3.54
C PRO A 159 -6.54 -7.69 5.05
N THR A 160 -6.95 -6.68 5.79
CA THR A 160 -7.32 -6.82 7.20
C THR A 160 -8.47 -7.83 7.27
N SER A 161 -8.13 -9.08 7.55
CA SER A 161 -9.09 -10.09 7.99
C SER A 161 -9.27 -9.88 9.50
N GLU A 162 -10.18 -9.04 9.89
CA GLU A 162 -10.88 -9.15 11.17
C GLU A 162 -12.14 -9.99 10.97
#